data_0123024e3295883ea8451b190aae5df3
#
_entry.id   0123024e3295883ea8451b190aae5df3
#
_cell.length_a   1.000
_cell.length_b   1.000
_cell.length_c   1.000
_cell.angle_alpha   90.00
_cell.angle_beta   90.00
_cell.angle_gamma   90.00
#
_symmetry.space_group_name_H-M   'P 1'
#
loop_
_entity.id
_entity.type
_entity.pdbx_description
1 polymer ?
#
loop_
_entity_poly.entity_id
_entity_poly.type
_entity_poly.pdbx_seq_one_letter_code
_entity_poly.pdbx_strand_id
1 'polypeptide(L)'
;MPDVASLLEVESLVTGYGKKQVLNGVSLHVALGEIVALIGHNGAGKSTLLKAAFGLLPIWEGKVRLDGETLNSPNPRRLLHVGVSYVPQGNRVFTELTVKENLEIAGITLASKAKLEEGVERVLPLFPALAHRLNQRAGTLSGGEKQMVALANALVVSPRLLLTDEPSLGLAPQLVAETLRHIQDLNRNYRVTILIVEQKVREVLKIAHRAYVLRNGQVSFDGPTSCLDDAKLREVYF
;
A
#
# COMPACT_ATOMS: atom_id res chain seq x y z
N MET A 1 6.02 -26.01 -5.61
CA MET A 1 4.91 -25.33 -4.92
C MET A 1 3.83 -25.08 -5.95
N PRO A 2 2.53 -25.22 -5.66
CA PRO A 2 1.52 -24.88 -6.64
C PRO A 2 1.71 -23.43 -7.07
N ASP A 3 1.56 -23.20 -8.35
CA ASP A 3 1.68 -21.89 -9.01
C ASP A 3 0.56 -20.98 -8.47
N VAL A 4 0.83 -20.27 -7.37
CA VAL A 4 -0.15 -19.33 -6.81
C VAL A 4 -0.16 -18.13 -7.76
N ALA A 5 -1.30 -17.90 -8.41
CA ALA A 5 -1.45 -16.82 -9.38
C ALA A 5 -1.01 -15.49 -8.75
N SER A 6 0.00 -14.89 -9.32
CA SER A 6 0.49 -13.56 -8.93
C SER A 6 -0.50 -12.49 -9.38
N LEU A 7 -0.92 -11.61 -8.47
CA LEU A 7 -1.72 -10.44 -8.83
C LEU A 7 -0.86 -9.29 -9.33
N LEU A 8 0.28 -9.03 -8.65
CA LEU A 8 1.27 -8.04 -9.06
C LEU A 8 2.61 -8.72 -9.32
N GLU A 9 3.22 -8.42 -10.45
CA GLU A 9 4.58 -8.83 -10.78
C GLU A 9 5.40 -7.62 -11.22
N VAL A 10 6.59 -7.51 -10.71
CA VAL A 10 7.60 -6.54 -11.10
C VAL A 10 8.82 -7.32 -11.55
N GLU A 11 9.26 -7.09 -12.79
CA GLU A 11 10.38 -7.82 -13.39
C GLU A 11 11.49 -6.83 -13.76
N SER A 12 12.69 -7.02 -13.17
CA SER A 12 13.92 -6.28 -13.46
C SER A 12 13.72 -4.76 -13.56
N LEU A 13 12.93 -4.19 -12.64
CA LEU A 13 12.51 -2.80 -12.67
C LEU A 13 13.68 -1.85 -12.42
N VAL A 14 13.94 -0.98 -13.39
CA VAL A 14 14.88 0.14 -13.29
C VAL A 14 14.11 1.44 -13.39
N THR A 15 14.29 2.34 -12.43
CA THR A 15 13.65 3.66 -12.40
C THR A 15 14.31 4.58 -11.37
N GLY A 16 13.89 5.85 -11.37
CA GLY A 16 14.39 6.86 -10.45
C GLY A 16 13.73 8.22 -10.66
N TYR A 17 14.43 9.27 -10.29
CA TYR A 17 13.96 10.66 -10.38
C TYR A 17 14.88 11.49 -11.28
N GLY A 18 14.34 12.04 -12.35
CA GLY A 18 15.11 12.79 -13.34
C GLY A 18 16.18 11.90 -13.97
N LYS A 19 17.47 12.16 -13.69
CA LYS A 19 18.60 11.33 -14.14
C LYS A 19 19.15 10.41 -13.03
N LYS A 20 18.64 10.52 -11.79
CA LYS A 20 19.14 9.73 -10.66
C LYS A 20 18.41 8.40 -10.60
N GLN A 21 19.12 7.34 -10.91
CA GLN A 21 18.62 5.97 -10.74
C GLN A 21 18.52 5.62 -9.25
N VAL A 22 17.43 4.95 -8.88
CA VAL A 22 17.14 4.52 -7.51
C VAL A 22 16.92 3.02 -7.42
N LEU A 23 16.23 2.43 -8.40
CA LEU A 23 16.03 0.99 -8.49
C LEU A 23 16.92 0.41 -9.58
N ASN A 24 17.53 -0.74 -9.27
CA ASN A 24 18.60 -1.35 -10.05
C ASN A 24 18.21 -2.81 -10.41
N GLY A 25 17.15 -2.99 -11.21
CA GLY A 25 16.70 -4.30 -11.65
C GLY A 25 15.90 -5.06 -10.56
N VAL A 26 15.01 -4.38 -9.86
CA VAL A 26 14.18 -4.99 -8.80
C VAL A 26 13.15 -5.92 -9.41
N SER A 27 13.08 -7.15 -8.89
CA SER A 27 12.01 -8.11 -9.17
C SER A 27 11.29 -8.50 -7.90
N LEU A 28 9.97 -8.51 -7.94
CA LEU A 28 9.10 -9.03 -6.87
C LEU A 28 7.75 -9.46 -7.43
N HIS A 29 7.04 -10.27 -6.66
CA HIS A 29 5.66 -10.61 -6.95
C HIS A 29 4.82 -10.60 -5.66
N VAL A 30 3.51 -10.41 -5.83
CA VAL A 30 2.51 -10.46 -4.77
C VAL A 30 1.40 -11.38 -5.24
N ALA A 31 1.19 -12.48 -4.52
CA ALA A 31 0.15 -13.44 -4.84
C ALA A 31 -1.23 -12.90 -4.45
N LEU A 32 -2.29 -13.40 -5.09
CA LEU A 32 -3.65 -13.00 -4.78
C LEU A 32 -3.99 -13.30 -3.30
N GLY A 33 -4.46 -12.29 -2.59
CA GLY A 33 -4.80 -12.38 -1.16
C GLY A 33 -3.60 -12.43 -0.22
N GLU A 34 -2.38 -12.17 -0.72
CA GLU A 34 -1.17 -12.12 0.10
C GLU A 34 -0.96 -10.72 0.71
N ILE A 35 -0.41 -10.66 1.93
CA ILE A 35 0.21 -9.45 2.49
C ILE A 35 1.73 -9.62 2.33
N VAL A 36 2.35 -8.78 1.53
CA VAL A 36 3.79 -8.73 1.33
C VAL A 36 4.36 -7.46 1.96
N ALA A 37 5.34 -7.62 2.84
CA ALA A 37 6.09 -6.50 3.41
C ALA A 37 7.32 -6.16 2.56
N LEU A 38 7.48 -4.90 2.19
CA LEU A 38 8.70 -4.37 1.58
C LEU A 38 9.43 -3.53 2.63
N ILE A 39 10.52 -4.06 3.14
CA ILE A 39 11.32 -3.44 4.20
C ILE A 39 12.72 -3.07 3.69
N GLY A 40 13.44 -2.25 4.43
CA GLY A 40 14.79 -1.77 4.08
C GLY A 40 15.05 -0.39 4.65
N HIS A 41 16.31 0.05 4.63
CA HIS A 41 16.71 1.37 5.11
C HIS A 41 16.03 2.53 4.38
N ASN A 42 16.07 3.71 4.99
CA ASN A 42 15.66 4.94 4.33
C ASN A 42 16.55 5.18 3.10
N GLY A 43 15.93 5.53 1.98
CA GLY A 43 16.63 5.67 0.71
C GLY A 43 16.89 4.37 -0.07
N ALA A 44 16.51 3.19 0.43
CA ALA A 44 16.70 1.92 -0.28
C ALA A 44 15.87 1.78 -1.57
N GLY A 45 14.86 2.66 -1.79
CA GLY A 45 14.03 2.64 -3.00
C GLY A 45 12.60 2.14 -2.81
N LYS A 46 12.17 1.82 -1.56
CA LYS A 46 10.85 1.25 -1.25
C LYS A 46 9.68 2.06 -1.83
N SER A 47 9.58 3.34 -1.46
CA SER A 47 8.53 4.24 -1.99
C SER A 47 8.65 4.48 -3.50
N THR A 48 9.87 4.42 -4.04
CA THR A 48 10.12 4.53 -5.48
C THR A 48 9.50 3.34 -6.21
N LEU A 49 9.63 2.14 -5.66
CA LEU A 49 9.03 0.92 -6.22
C LEU A 49 7.50 1.01 -6.22
N LEU A 50 6.88 1.38 -5.09
CA LEU A 50 5.42 1.56 -5.03
C LEU A 50 4.93 2.60 -6.03
N LYS A 51 5.62 3.74 -6.12
CA LYS A 51 5.29 4.82 -7.07
C LYS A 51 5.40 4.36 -8.52
N ALA A 52 6.45 3.61 -8.87
CA ALA A 52 6.62 3.07 -10.22
C ALA A 52 5.54 2.04 -10.53
N ALA A 53 5.25 1.10 -9.61
CA ALA A 53 4.19 0.11 -9.76
C ALA A 53 2.81 0.75 -9.91
N PHE A 54 2.56 1.89 -9.25
CA PHE A 54 1.30 2.65 -9.37
C PHE A 54 1.30 3.65 -10.55
N GLY A 55 2.38 3.76 -11.32
CA GLY A 55 2.46 4.64 -12.47
C GLY A 55 2.68 6.13 -12.16
N LEU A 56 3.22 6.44 -10.98
CA LEU A 56 3.62 7.80 -10.59
C LEU A 56 5.06 8.12 -10.99
N LEU A 57 5.84 7.12 -11.40
CA LEU A 57 7.18 7.26 -11.94
C LEU A 57 7.31 6.46 -13.23
N PRO A 58 8.12 6.95 -14.19
CA PRO A 58 8.36 6.24 -15.43
C PRO A 58 9.16 4.95 -15.16
N ILE A 59 8.88 3.90 -15.91
CA ILE A 59 9.69 2.69 -15.97
C ILE A 59 10.76 2.94 -17.04
N TRP A 60 12.05 2.83 -16.66
CA TRP A 60 13.15 2.98 -17.61
C TRP A 60 13.51 1.66 -18.26
N GLU A 61 13.56 0.58 -17.43
CA GLU A 61 13.76 -0.80 -17.88
C GLU A 61 12.91 -1.76 -17.05
N GLY A 62 12.70 -2.95 -17.56
CA GLY A 62 11.85 -3.95 -16.92
C GLY A 62 10.37 -3.74 -17.21
N LYS A 63 9.51 -4.37 -16.44
CA LYS A 63 8.05 -4.29 -16.61
C LYS A 63 7.30 -4.55 -15.31
N VAL A 64 6.07 -4.06 -15.28
CA VAL A 64 5.09 -4.35 -14.24
C VAL A 64 3.92 -5.07 -14.89
N ARG A 65 3.46 -6.16 -14.28
CA ARG A 65 2.25 -6.88 -14.68
C ARG A 65 1.22 -6.85 -13.55
N LEU A 66 -0.03 -6.78 -13.95
CA LEU A 66 -1.17 -6.92 -13.06
C LEU A 66 -2.06 -8.04 -13.63
N ASP A 67 -2.30 -9.07 -12.82
CA ASP A 67 -3.12 -10.22 -13.21
C ASP A 67 -2.66 -10.84 -14.56
N GLY A 68 -1.34 -10.97 -14.74
CA GLY A 68 -0.69 -11.47 -15.95
C GLY A 68 -0.56 -10.45 -17.09
N GLU A 69 -1.31 -9.35 -17.08
CA GLU A 69 -1.25 -8.33 -18.14
C GLU A 69 -0.09 -7.35 -17.92
N THR A 70 0.76 -7.17 -18.93
CA THR A 70 1.84 -6.17 -18.87
C THR A 70 1.29 -4.76 -18.94
N LEU A 71 1.64 -3.94 -17.96
CA LEU A 71 1.30 -2.53 -17.92
C LEU A 71 2.35 -1.72 -18.71
N ASN A 72 2.06 -1.49 -19.99
CA ASN A 72 2.87 -0.62 -20.84
C ASN A 72 2.63 0.84 -20.46
N SER A 73 3.43 1.44 -19.61
CA SER A 73 3.22 2.75 -19.00
C SER A 73 2.05 2.73 -18.00
N PRO A 74 2.24 2.19 -16.79
CA PRO A 74 1.23 2.21 -15.76
C PRO A 74 0.75 3.65 -15.52
N ASN A 75 -0.58 3.83 -15.43
CA ASN A 75 -1.22 5.12 -15.23
C ASN A 75 -2.14 5.03 -14.02
N PRO A 76 -2.02 5.92 -13.02
CA PRO A 76 -2.82 5.87 -11.79
C PRO A 76 -4.32 5.76 -12.04
N ARG A 77 -4.87 6.55 -12.97
CA ARG A 77 -6.31 6.54 -13.28
C ARG A 77 -6.76 5.16 -13.79
N ARG A 78 -6.00 4.56 -14.72
CA ARG A 78 -6.30 3.21 -15.22
C ARG A 78 -6.19 2.17 -14.11
N LEU A 79 -5.16 2.27 -13.27
CA LEU A 79 -4.93 1.35 -12.16
C LEU A 79 -6.06 1.40 -11.12
N LEU A 80 -6.58 2.58 -10.79
CA LEU A 80 -7.76 2.73 -9.95
C LEU A 80 -8.98 2.00 -10.54
N HIS A 81 -9.22 2.12 -11.86
CA HIS A 81 -10.34 1.43 -12.53
C HIS A 81 -10.22 -0.09 -12.53
N VAL A 82 -9.00 -0.65 -12.54
CA VAL A 82 -8.77 -2.10 -12.48
C VAL A 82 -8.58 -2.61 -11.04
N GLY A 83 -8.85 -1.75 -10.04
CA GLY A 83 -8.89 -2.12 -8.64
C GLY A 83 -7.53 -2.07 -7.93
N VAL A 84 -6.61 -1.20 -8.34
CA VAL A 84 -5.38 -0.92 -7.60
C VAL A 84 -5.51 0.42 -6.89
N SER A 85 -5.33 0.46 -5.57
CA SER A 85 -5.29 1.69 -4.78
C SER A 85 -3.91 1.93 -4.19
N TYR A 86 -3.57 3.20 -3.98
CA TYR A 86 -2.30 3.61 -3.39
C TYR A 86 -2.52 4.59 -2.23
N VAL A 87 -2.00 4.24 -1.06
CA VAL A 87 -1.96 5.13 0.11
C VAL A 87 -0.54 5.66 0.26
N PRO A 88 -0.30 6.93 -0.05
CA PRO A 88 1.02 7.54 0.07
C PRO A 88 1.39 7.82 1.54
N GLN A 89 2.68 7.95 1.79
CA GLN A 89 3.23 8.36 3.07
C GLN A 89 2.66 9.72 3.53
N GLY A 90 2.41 9.87 4.84
CA GLY A 90 2.13 11.16 5.47
C GLY A 90 0.65 11.50 5.63
N ASN A 91 -0.24 10.49 5.76
CA ASN A 91 -1.66 10.68 6.13
C ASN A 91 -2.36 11.73 5.25
N ARG A 92 -2.19 11.61 3.91
CA ARG A 92 -2.65 12.62 2.97
C ARG A 92 -4.17 12.61 2.83
N VAL A 93 -4.78 13.62 3.43
CA VAL A 93 -6.21 13.89 3.35
C VAL A 93 -6.43 15.34 2.92
N PHE A 94 -7.61 15.66 2.39
CA PHE A 94 -8.01 17.03 2.11
C PHE A 94 -8.45 17.70 3.43
N THR A 95 -7.55 18.46 4.04
CA THR A 95 -7.71 19.02 5.39
C THR A 95 -8.88 19.98 5.54
N GLU A 96 -9.21 20.72 4.46
CA GLU A 96 -10.30 21.69 4.44
C GLU A 96 -11.69 21.03 4.26
N LEU A 97 -11.69 19.79 3.82
CA LEU A 97 -12.90 19.01 3.61
C LEU A 97 -13.27 18.20 4.86
N THR A 98 -14.54 17.88 4.99
CA THR A 98 -15.04 16.94 6.01
C THR A 98 -14.55 15.51 5.71
N VAL A 99 -14.68 14.62 6.69
CA VAL A 99 -14.42 13.18 6.49
C VAL A 99 -15.28 12.64 5.36
N LYS A 100 -16.59 12.98 5.36
CA LYS A 100 -17.53 12.55 4.32
C LYS A 100 -17.07 13.00 2.93
N GLU A 101 -16.74 14.28 2.76
CA GLU A 101 -16.27 14.80 1.48
C GLU A 101 -14.95 14.18 1.02
N ASN A 102 -14.03 13.84 1.95
CA ASN A 102 -12.83 13.07 1.63
C ASN A 102 -13.16 11.70 1.01
N LEU A 103 -14.12 10.98 1.61
CA LEU A 103 -14.58 9.68 1.09
C LEU A 103 -15.28 9.83 -0.28
N GLU A 104 -16.09 10.88 -0.45
CA GLU A 104 -16.79 11.17 -1.71
C GLU A 104 -15.82 11.46 -2.86
N ILE A 105 -14.78 12.28 -2.62
CA ILE A 105 -13.75 12.57 -3.62
C ILE A 105 -12.96 11.30 -3.98
N ALA A 106 -12.65 10.46 -3.00
CA ALA A 106 -11.94 9.21 -3.26
C ALA A 106 -12.69 8.28 -4.22
N GLY A 107 -14.01 8.31 -4.17
CA GLY A 107 -14.87 7.53 -5.07
C GLY A 107 -15.22 8.20 -6.40
N ILE A 108 -14.60 9.32 -6.77
CA ILE A 108 -14.94 10.07 -8.01
C ILE A 108 -14.73 9.24 -9.29
N THR A 109 -13.91 8.19 -9.23
CA THR A 109 -13.69 7.27 -10.34
C THR A 109 -14.76 6.19 -10.47
N LEU A 110 -15.67 6.08 -9.51
CA LEU A 110 -16.76 5.10 -9.53
C LEU A 110 -17.83 5.49 -10.56
N ALA A 111 -18.47 4.49 -11.15
CA ALA A 111 -19.38 4.67 -12.28
C ALA A 111 -20.69 5.38 -11.92
N SER A 112 -21.07 5.44 -10.62
CA SER A 112 -22.31 6.04 -10.18
C SER A 112 -22.26 6.46 -8.72
N LYS A 113 -23.16 7.38 -8.34
CA LYS A 113 -23.38 7.79 -6.95
C LYS A 113 -23.77 6.62 -6.05
N ALA A 114 -24.59 5.69 -6.53
CA ALA A 114 -24.99 4.51 -5.79
C ALA A 114 -23.78 3.63 -5.42
N LYS A 115 -22.82 3.43 -6.34
CA LYS A 115 -21.57 2.70 -6.05
C LYS A 115 -20.69 3.44 -5.05
N LEU A 116 -20.70 4.76 -5.06
CA LEU A 116 -20.00 5.55 -4.05
C LEU A 116 -20.64 5.36 -2.68
N GLU A 117 -21.94 5.47 -2.56
CA GLU A 117 -22.68 5.27 -1.32
C GLU A 117 -22.44 3.86 -0.75
N GLU A 118 -22.54 2.82 -1.59
CA GLU A 118 -22.20 1.43 -1.23
C GLU A 118 -20.75 1.31 -0.74
N GLY A 119 -19.80 1.96 -1.43
CA GLY A 119 -18.40 1.97 -1.03
C GLY A 119 -18.17 2.61 0.33
N VAL A 120 -18.81 3.74 0.60
CA VAL A 120 -18.73 4.44 1.90
C VAL A 120 -19.39 3.61 3.00
N GLU A 121 -20.60 3.06 2.78
CA GLU A 121 -21.29 2.21 3.75
C GLU A 121 -20.48 0.97 4.11
N ARG A 122 -19.77 0.37 3.16
CA ARG A 122 -18.88 -0.78 3.40
C ARG A 122 -17.65 -0.41 4.22
N VAL A 123 -17.08 0.79 4.02
CA VAL A 123 -15.82 1.21 4.64
C VAL A 123 -16.02 1.70 6.07
N LEU A 124 -17.13 2.38 6.37
CA LEU A 124 -17.37 2.97 7.69
C LEU A 124 -17.33 1.97 8.87
N PRO A 125 -17.88 0.75 8.76
CA PRO A 125 -17.78 -0.25 9.84
C PRO A 125 -16.34 -0.67 10.16
N LEU A 126 -15.40 -0.51 9.21
CA LEU A 126 -13.98 -0.80 9.43
C LEU A 126 -13.29 0.25 10.29
N PHE A 127 -13.84 1.46 10.29
CA PHE A 127 -13.31 2.61 11.02
C PHE A 127 -14.40 3.30 11.85
N PRO A 128 -14.89 2.67 12.95
CA PRO A 128 -16.02 3.19 13.74
C PRO A 128 -15.77 4.62 14.25
N ALA A 129 -14.52 4.98 14.54
CA ALA A 129 -14.15 6.34 14.95
C ALA A 129 -14.49 7.40 13.90
N LEU A 130 -14.48 7.06 12.60
CA LEU A 130 -14.84 7.97 11.53
C LEU A 130 -16.35 8.12 11.36
N ALA A 131 -17.13 7.08 11.65
CA ALA A 131 -18.59 7.10 11.52
C ALA A 131 -19.24 8.22 12.35
N HIS A 132 -18.68 8.52 13.52
CA HIS A 132 -19.15 9.60 14.40
C HIS A 132 -18.61 11.00 14.03
N ARG A 133 -17.74 11.09 13.02
CA ARG A 133 -17.01 12.31 12.64
C ARG A 133 -17.20 12.72 11.18
N LEU A 134 -18.18 12.16 10.50
CA LEU A 134 -18.40 12.37 9.07
C LEU A 134 -18.46 13.84 8.66
N ASN A 135 -19.07 14.69 9.48
CA ASN A 135 -19.21 16.12 9.24
C ASN A 135 -18.06 16.96 9.82
N GLN A 136 -17.05 16.32 10.46
CA GLN A 136 -15.90 17.02 11.01
C GLN A 136 -14.86 17.27 9.91
N ARG A 137 -14.23 18.45 9.88
CA ARG A 137 -13.13 18.76 8.97
C ARG A 137 -11.93 17.83 9.25
N ALA A 138 -11.39 17.20 8.22
CA ALA A 138 -10.27 16.27 8.36
C ALA A 138 -9.01 16.94 8.92
N GLY A 139 -8.84 18.26 8.71
CA GLY A 139 -7.74 19.03 9.28
C GLY A 139 -7.68 19.02 10.81
N THR A 140 -8.84 18.89 11.51
CA THR A 140 -8.96 18.90 12.97
C THR A 140 -8.79 17.52 13.61
N LEU A 141 -8.66 16.47 12.82
CA LEU A 141 -8.46 15.10 13.26
C LEU A 141 -7.03 14.89 13.80
N SER A 142 -6.87 13.95 14.74
CA SER A 142 -5.56 13.44 15.15
C SER A 142 -4.82 12.75 13.99
N GLY A 143 -3.51 12.54 14.15
CA GLY A 143 -2.71 11.83 13.13
C GLY A 143 -3.24 10.43 12.82
N GLY A 144 -3.66 9.66 13.84
CA GLY A 144 -4.25 8.35 13.67
C GLY A 144 -5.60 8.38 12.94
N GLU A 145 -6.48 9.33 13.28
CA GLU A 145 -7.75 9.51 12.59
C GLU A 145 -7.57 9.93 11.13
N LYS A 146 -6.59 10.82 10.84
CA LYS A 146 -6.21 11.15 9.45
C LYS A 146 -5.71 9.93 8.69
N GLN A 147 -4.95 9.05 9.34
CA GLN A 147 -4.52 7.80 8.72
C GLN A 147 -5.70 6.87 8.41
N MET A 148 -6.67 6.77 9.33
CA MET A 148 -7.91 6.03 9.07
C MET A 148 -8.66 6.60 7.87
N VAL A 149 -8.77 7.93 7.72
CA VAL A 149 -9.38 8.57 6.55
C VAL A 149 -8.60 8.23 5.27
N ALA A 150 -7.26 8.28 5.30
CA ALA A 150 -6.43 7.94 4.14
C ALA A 150 -6.61 6.48 3.70
N LEU A 151 -6.69 5.54 4.65
CA LEU A 151 -7.00 4.14 4.36
C LEU A 151 -8.43 3.98 3.86
N ALA A 152 -9.40 4.62 4.51
CA ALA A 152 -10.80 4.58 4.11
C ALA A 152 -10.99 5.08 2.67
N ASN A 153 -10.35 6.19 2.30
CA ASN A 153 -10.34 6.73 0.94
C ASN A 153 -9.88 5.68 -0.09
N ALA A 154 -8.78 4.96 0.20
CA ALA A 154 -8.28 3.95 -0.70
C ALA A 154 -9.21 2.74 -0.86
N LEU A 155 -10.09 2.51 0.11
CA LEU A 155 -10.99 1.35 0.18
C LEU A 155 -12.38 1.60 -0.40
N VAL A 156 -12.81 2.87 -0.51
CA VAL A 156 -14.11 3.23 -1.10
C VAL A 156 -14.29 2.62 -2.49
N VAL A 157 -13.22 2.53 -3.27
CA VAL A 157 -13.22 1.95 -4.64
C VAL A 157 -13.13 0.43 -4.69
N SER A 158 -13.15 -0.27 -3.54
CA SER A 158 -13.06 -1.75 -3.45
C SER A 158 -11.82 -2.32 -4.15
N PRO A 159 -10.61 -1.97 -3.73
CA PRO A 159 -9.43 -2.42 -4.43
C PRO A 159 -9.20 -3.92 -4.29
N ARG A 160 -8.69 -4.55 -5.36
CA ARG A 160 -8.12 -5.90 -5.35
C ARG A 160 -6.69 -5.90 -4.81
N LEU A 161 -5.95 -4.79 -5.07
CA LEU A 161 -4.59 -4.56 -4.64
C LEU A 161 -4.48 -3.20 -3.93
N LEU A 162 -3.96 -3.23 -2.71
CA LEU A 162 -3.63 -2.03 -1.94
C LEU A 162 -2.10 -1.91 -1.84
N LEU A 163 -1.58 -0.83 -2.39
CA LEU A 163 -0.20 -0.39 -2.20
C LEU A 163 -0.19 0.65 -1.09
N THR A 164 0.57 0.44 -0.02
CA THR A 164 0.61 1.40 1.09
C THR A 164 2.04 1.70 1.54
N ASP A 165 2.34 2.98 1.65
CA ASP A 165 3.68 3.52 1.89
C ASP A 165 3.75 4.12 3.29
N GLU A 166 4.39 3.39 4.22
CA GLU A 166 4.61 3.75 5.62
C GLU A 166 3.34 4.24 6.36
N PRO A 167 2.26 3.43 6.38
CA PRO A 167 0.98 3.85 6.94
C PRO A 167 1.05 4.12 8.45
N SER A 168 2.09 3.66 9.14
CA SER A 168 2.26 3.89 10.59
C SER A 168 3.23 5.02 10.93
N LEU A 169 3.73 5.76 9.93
CA LEU A 169 4.71 6.81 10.15
C LEU A 169 4.14 7.93 11.02
N GLY A 170 4.89 8.32 12.05
CA GLY A 170 4.51 9.41 12.96
C GLY A 170 3.42 9.06 13.96
N LEU A 171 2.92 7.82 13.98
CA LEU A 171 1.91 7.38 14.92
C LEU A 171 2.52 6.90 16.25
N ALA A 172 1.79 7.10 17.34
CA ALA A 172 2.11 6.51 18.64
C ALA A 172 2.07 4.97 18.56
N PRO A 173 2.84 4.24 19.39
CA PRO A 173 2.95 2.77 19.30
C PRO A 173 1.61 2.02 19.30
N GLN A 174 0.64 2.47 20.08
CA GLN A 174 -0.70 1.87 20.14
C GLN A 174 -1.45 2.01 18.81
N LEU A 175 -1.37 3.19 18.17
CA LEU A 175 -2.00 3.46 16.87
C LEU A 175 -1.32 2.71 15.73
N VAL A 176 -0.01 2.41 15.85
CA VAL A 176 0.68 1.53 14.89
C VAL A 176 0.08 0.15 14.87
N ALA A 177 -0.04 -0.48 16.05
CA ALA A 177 -0.61 -1.82 16.16
C ALA A 177 -2.07 -1.85 15.65
N GLU A 178 -2.84 -0.79 15.93
CA GLU A 178 -4.22 -0.65 15.45
C GLU A 178 -4.26 -0.50 13.92
N THR A 179 -3.44 0.37 13.33
CA THR A 179 -3.36 0.55 11.87
C THR A 179 -2.98 -0.75 11.15
N LEU A 180 -1.98 -1.47 11.65
CA LEU A 180 -1.55 -2.74 11.07
C LEU A 180 -2.62 -3.83 11.23
N ARG A 181 -3.36 -3.85 12.33
CA ARG A 181 -4.51 -4.75 12.51
C ARG A 181 -5.61 -4.45 11.51
N HIS A 182 -5.99 -3.18 11.29
CA HIS A 182 -6.94 -2.82 10.24
C HIS A 182 -6.50 -3.33 8.87
N ILE A 183 -5.21 -3.18 8.52
CA ILE A 183 -4.66 -3.70 7.26
C ILE A 183 -4.78 -5.24 7.19
N GLN A 184 -4.51 -5.94 8.29
CA GLN A 184 -4.69 -7.39 8.36
C GLN A 184 -6.17 -7.81 8.22
N ASP A 185 -7.09 -7.07 8.86
CA ASP A 185 -8.53 -7.32 8.77
C ASP A 185 -9.06 -7.10 7.34
N LEU A 186 -8.53 -6.11 6.62
CA LEU A 186 -8.83 -5.90 5.20
C LEU A 186 -8.44 -7.12 4.35
N ASN A 187 -7.27 -7.66 4.58
CA ASN A 187 -6.84 -8.86 3.87
C ASN A 187 -7.71 -10.07 4.22
N ARG A 188 -7.95 -10.32 5.51
CA ARG A 188 -8.69 -11.51 5.99
C ARG A 188 -10.15 -11.49 5.59
N ASN A 189 -10.84 -10.36 5.77
CA ASN A 189 -12.28 -10.27 5.63
C ASN A 189 -12.71 -9.91 4.21
N TYR A 190 -11.88 -9.17 3.46
CA TYR A 190 -12.21 -8.66 2.12
C TYR A 190 -11.30 -9.20 1.01
N ARG A 191 -10.34 -10.09 1.35
CA ARG A 191 -9.40 -10.71 0.40
C ARG A 191 -8.56 -9.68 -0.38
N VAL A 192 -8.37 -8.48 0.15
CA VAL A 192 -7.51 -7.46 -0.46
C VAL A 192 -6.08 -7.94 -0.46
N THR A 193 -5.43 -7.97 -1.62
CA THR A 193 -3.99 -8.21 -1.75
C THR A 193 -3.24 -6.95 -1.33
N ILE A 194 -2.15 -7.07 -0.56
CA ILE A 194 -1.50 -5.89 0.02
C ILE A 194 0.01 -5.96 -0.16
N LEU A 195 0.58 -4.88 -0.74
CA LEU A 195 2.01 -4.61 -0.69
C LEU A 195 2.24 -3.40 0.23
N ILE A 196 2.85 -3.66 1.39
CA ILE A 196 3.07 -2.65 2.42
C ILE A 196 4.54 -2.34 2.59
N VAL A 197 4.89 -1.06 2.47
CA VAL A 197 6.19 -0.53 2.90
C VAL A 197 6.08 -0.09 4.35
N GLU A 198 6.99 -0.54 5.19
CA GLU A 198 7.05 -0.14 6.61
C GLU A 198 8.48 -0.02 7.12
N GLN A 199 8.67 0.91 8.08
CA GLN A 199 9.93 1.05 8.83
C GLN A 199 9.91 0.26 10.14
N LYS A 200 8.72 0.02 10.70
CA LYS A 200 8.53 -0.76 11.93
C LYS A 200 8.54 -2.25 11.60
N VAL A 201 9.73 -2.74 11.26
CA VAL A 201 9.94 -4.08 10.71
C VAL A 201 9.29 -5.17 11.56
N ARG A 202 9.55 -5.17 12.89
CA ARG A 202 8.99 -6.20 13.78
C ARG A 202 7.46 -6.22 13.80
N GLU A 203 6.83 -5.06 13.64
CA GLU A 203 5.36 -4.96 13.66
C GLU A 203 4.75 -5.44 12.34
N VAL A 204 5.32 -5.03 11.20
CA VAL A 204 4.78 -5.44 9.90
C VAL A 204 4.98 -6.93 9.64
N LEU A 205 6.08 -7.52 10.10
CA LEU A 205 6.33 -8.97 9.95
C LEU A 205 5.31 -9.84 10.70
N LYS A 206 4.64 -9.31 11.73
CA LYS A 206 3.56 -10.05 12.44
C LYS A 206 2.31 -10.24 11.60
N ILE A 207 2.07 -9.39 10.62
CA ILE A 207 0.88 -9.42 9.76
C ILE A 207 1.16 -9.90 8.34
N ALA A 208 2.41 -9.76 7.86
CA ALA A 208 2.80 -10.16 6.52
C ALA A 208 3.05 -11.67 6.41
N HIS A 209 2.73 -12.24 5.25
CA HIS A 209 3.01 -13.64 4.93
C HIS A 209 4.44 -13.81 4.41
N ARG A 210 4.90 -12.81 3.64
CA ARG A 210 6.21 -12.79 2.98
C ARG A 210 6.81 -11.39 3.05
N ALA A 211 8.14 -11.32 2.97
CA ALA A 211 8.85 -10.06 2.96
C ALA A 211 9.92 -10.00 1.87
N TYR A 212 10.10 -8.81 1.33
CA TYR A 212 11.27 -8.42 0.55
C TYR A 212 12.09 -7.43 1.36
N VAL A 213 13.40 -7.62 1.40
CA VAL A 213 14.33 -6.63 1.92
C VAL A 213 14.98 -5.91 0.75
N LEU A 214 14.81 -4.60 0.70
CA LEU A 214 15.42 -3.76 -0.32
C LEU A 214 16.67 -3.06 0.24
N ARG A 215 17.79 -3.16 -0.47
CA ARG A 215 19.06 -2.54 -0.13
C ARG A 215 19.66 -1.90 -1.39
N ASN A 216 19.96 -0.61 -1.34
CA ASN A 216 20.58 0.13 -2.45
C ASN A 216 19.89 -0.08 -3.82
N GLY A 217 18.57 -0.12 -3.83
CA GLY A 217 17.77 -0.30 -5.04
C GLY A 217 17.73 -1.74 -5.59
N GLN A 218 18.15 -2.74 -4.81
CA GLN A 218 18.12 -4.15 -5.17
C GLN A 218 17.45 -4.99 -4.08
N VAL A 219 16.91 -6.15 -4.43
CA VAL A 219 16.38 -7.12 -3.47
C VAL A 219 17.53 -7.90 -2.86
N SER A 220 17.69 -7.81 -1.53
CA SER A 220 18.69 -8.59 -0.77
C SER A 220 18.08 -9.84 -0.11
N PHE A 221 16.76 -9.89 0.05
CA PHE A 221 16.03 -11.04 0.58
C PHE A 221 14.63 -11.11 -0.03
N ASP A 222 14.17 -12.32 -0.30
CA ASP A 222 12.79 -12.69 -0.66
C ASP A 222 12.45 -14.01 0.06
N GLY A 223 11.36 -14.02 0.81
CA GLY A 223 10.92 -15.24 1.47
C GLY A 223 9.82 -15.04 2.50
N PRO A 224 9.31 -16.16 3.06
CA PRO A 224 8.34 -16.12 4.15
C PRO A 224 8.86 -15.34 5.35
N THR A 225 7.97 -14.62 6.04
CA THR A 225 8.35 -13.85 7.24
C THR A 225 8.92 -14.73 8.36
N SER A 226 8.52 -15.99 8.41
CA SER A 226 9.06 -16.99 9.34
C SER A 226 10.57 -17.29 9.17
N CYS A 227 11.15 -16.93 8.02
CA CYS A 227 12.59 -17.07 7.74
C CYS A 227 13.39 -15.82 8.16
N LEU A 228 12.73 -14.77 8.66
CA LEU A 228 13.35 -13.51 9.10
C LEU A 228 13.39 -13.43 10.63
N ASP A 229 14.23 -14.24 11.25
CA ASP A 229 14.57 -14.06 12.65
C ASP A 229 15.49 -12.85 12.88
N ASP A 230 15.77 -12.51 14.13
CA ASP A 230 16.60 -11.35 14.49
C ASP A 230 18.04 -11.45 13.92
N ALA A 231 18.60 -12.66 13.76
CA ALA A 231 19.94 -12.88 13.19
C ALA A 231 19.92 -12.62 11.68
N LYS A 232 18.95 -13.21 10.98
CA LYS A 232 18.77 -13.02 9.53
C LYS A 232 18.42 -11.57 9.18
N LEU A 233 17.58 -10.92 9.98
CA LEU A 233 17.27 -9.50 9.80
C LEU A 233 18.53 -8.63 9.88
N ARG A 234 19.44 -8.90 10.84
CA ARG A 234 20.72 -8.17 10.91
C ARG A 234 21.56 -8.39 9.66
N GLU A 235 21.68 -9.62 9.19
CA GLU A 235 22.48 -9.95 8.00
C GLU A 235 21.97 -9.26 6.74
N VAL A 236 20.64 -9.30 6.48
CA VAL A 236 20.07 -8.82 5.22
C VAL A 236 19.75 -7.32 5.24
N TYR A 237 19.62 -6.74 6.44
CA TYR A 237 19.27 -5.34 6.62
C TYR A 237 20.52 -4.46 6.70
N PHE A 238 21.61 -4.91 7.37
CA PHE A 238 22.90 -4.22 7.51
C PHE A 238 23.99 -4.82 6.63
#